data_055266dadc04e2251a2cf9649a014cdc
#
_entry.id   055266dadc04e2251a2cf9649a014cdc
#
_cell.length_a   1.000
_cell.length_b   1.000
_cell.length_c   1.000
_cell.angle_alpha   90.00
_cell.angle_beta   90.00
_cell.angle_gamma   90.00
#
_symmetry.space_group_name_H-M   'P 1'
#
loop_
_entity.id
_entity.type
_entity.pdbx_description
1 polymer ?
#
loop_
_entity_poly.entity_id
_entity_poly.type
_entity_poly.pdbx_seq_one_letter_code
_entity_poly.pdbx_strand_id
1 'polypeptide(L)'
;MIEILSDHLYSSPDVYIRELLQNGVDAIVAREKEDEQYKLNKKGHIKIKIQEGKNLTFEDNGLGLTEEEIHQFLAIIGQSSKRDIESGKILSDFIGRFGIGLLSYFMVSDKICIQTRSVKSETGYEWVGNPDGTYTLKEIEKIEPGTRIYLETKEGCEVYFTSKKVEALLLHYGLILPYPIFLDDGVQKRRINPVQPPWENEDASKEEIMAFGQIIFQQNFLDCVVFHSETGGVDGVAYILPFQVQPSTKQTHLIYLKNMLLTEKGQNILPDWAVFTKCIINARDLRPTASREGFYEDEALEKTREDIGNCIAQYLKDMALQDKAAYRRFLNIHSLVVKSMAIEDDELFQIFIDDLEFHTTRGVMTGLELRLCKENLLHANMEQYRQLSQIFLAQGKLLINTGYVYSEELLYKMAEFFSVNVEPVNADEIEDLLKDISLEDAEASVDFLEMAKEVLKPYHCAVEMKQFIPANLPAFYYMNENARLYQDIQKMQEDGDSIFMDMLSNFAGEIKEDSQAILYFNMRNPIVKKIVMTEDVRELEDMVLILYVQTLLIGGFPLRNNEMGMMNDKLLSLMERALDC
;
A
#
# COMPACT_ATOMS: atom_id res chain seq x y z
N MET A 1 -43.33 -1.05 4.01
CA MET A 1 -42.43 -2.22 4.11
C MET A 1 -41.36 -2.19 3.03
N ILE A 2 -41.68 -1.92 1.75
CA ILE A 2 -40.74 -1.78 0.62
C ILE A 2 -39.77 -0.63 0.89
N GLU A 3 -40.23 0.52 1.33
CA GLU A 3 -39.44 1.70 1.65
C GLU A 3 -38.39 1.45 2.75
N ILE A 4 -38.80 0.74 3.84
CA ILE A 4 -37.86 0.36 4.91
C ILE A 4 -36.82 -0.66 4.41
N LEU A 5 -37.21 -1.58 3.52
CA LEU A 5 -36.26 -2.55 2.96
C LEU A 5 -35.27 -1.89 1.98
N SER A 6 -35.71 -0.93 1.17
CA SER A 6 -34.83 -0.22 0.24
C SER A 6 -33.78 0.61 0.98
N ASP A 7 -34.16 1.33 2.03
CA ASP A 7 -33.25 2.17 2.82
C ASP A 7 -32.22 1.38 3.66
N HIS A 8 -32.52 0.11 3.98
CA HIS A 8 -31.59 -0.76 4.72
C HIS A 8 -30.75 -1.69 3.85
N LEU A 9 -31.15 -1.94 2.60
CA LEU A 9 -30.44 -2.85 1.70
C LEU A 9 -29.34 -2.15 0.89
N TYR A 10 -29.46 -0.86 0.67
CA TYR A 10 -28.54 -0.09 -0.14
C TYR A 10 -28.00 1.12 0.61
N SER A 11 -26.68 1.33 0.52
CA SER A 11 -25.98 2.42 1.19
C SER A 11 -26.15 3.79 0.52
N SER A 12 -26.62 3.84 -0.72
CA SER A 12 -26.79 5.06 -1.50
C SER A 12 -27.87 4.90 -2.58
N PRO A 13 -28.68 5.93 -2.86
CA PRO A 13 -29.61 5.94 -4.00
C PRO A 13 -28.95 5.73 -5.36
N ASP A 14 -27.65 6.02 -5.51
CA ASP A 14 -26.89 5.87 -6.76
C ASP A 14 -27.00 4.47 -7.39
N VAL A 15 -27.30 3.45 -6.57
CA VAL A 15 -27.41 2.05 -7.01
C VAL A 15 -28.56 1.83 -8.02
N TYR A 16 -29.54 2.72 -8.12
CA TYR A 16 -30.64 2.55 -9.08
C TYR A 16 -30.14 2.46 -10.54
N ILE A 17 -29.12 3.26 -10.90
CA ILE A 17 -28.48 3.19 -12.23
C ILE A 17 -27.78 1.84 -12.43
N ARG A 18 -27.07 1.35 -11.40
CA ARG A 18 -26.43 0.03 -11.46
C ARG A 18 -27.44 -1.07 -11.75
N GLU A 19 -28.55 -1.08 -11.03
CA GLU A 19 -29.59 -2.10 -11.20
C GLU A 19 -30.32 -1.99 -12.54
N LEU A 20 -30.54 -0.75 -13.06
CA LEU A 20 -31.07 -0.52 -14.41
C LEU A 20 -30.13 -1.11 -15.47
N LEU A 21 -28.83 -0.77 -15.41
CA LEU A 21 -27.82 -1.28 -16.34
C LEU A 21 -27.73 -2.79 -16.29
N GLN A 22 -27.70 -3.36 -15.09
CA GLN A 22 -27.62 -4.80 -14.86
C GLN A 22 -28.81 -5.55 -15.48
N ASN A 23 -30.03 -5.07 -15.24
CA ASN A 23 -31.24 -5.68 -15.80
C ASN A 23 -31.26 -5.56 -17.33
N GLY A 24 -30.88 -4.41 -17.89
CA GLY A 24 -30.79 -4.20 -19.34
C GLY A 24 -29.77 -5.10 -20.01
N VAL A 25 -28.57 -5.23 -19.44
CA VAL A 25 -27.51 -6.14 -19.95
C VAL A 25 -27.99 -7.58 -19.90
N ASP A 26 -28.55 -8.01 -18.77
CA ASP A 26 -29.05 -9.38 -18.62
C ASP A 26 -30.18 -9.70 -19.61
N ALA A 27 -31.07 -8.74 -19.87
CA ALA A 27 -32.14 -8.88 -20.88
C ALA A 27 -31.57 -8.98 -22.31
N ILE A 28 -30.51 -8.22 -22.63
CA ILE A 28 -29.85 -8.29 -23.93
C ILE A 28 -29.12 -9.63 -24.09
N VAL A 29 -28.38 -10.09 -23.08
CA VAL A 29 -27.71 -11.41 -23.07
C VAL A 29 -28.73 -12.55 -23.23
N ALA A 30 -29.88 -12.45 -22.56
CA ALA A 30 -30.95 -13.43 -22.72
C ALA A 30 -31.50 -13.47 -24.18
N ARG A 31 -31.65 -12.31 -24.79
CA ARG A 31 -32.08 -12.24 -26.20
C ARG A 31 -31.03 -12.80 -27.16
N GLU A 32 -29.76 -12.55 -26.94
CA GLU A 32 -28.66 -13.10 -27.73
C GLU A 32 -28.60 -14.63 -27.74
N LYS A 33 -29.06 -15.27 -26.67
CA LYS A 33 -29.15 -16.72 -26.58
C LYS A 33 -30.29 -17.30 -27.39
N GLU A 34 -31.36 -16.54 -27.58
CA GLU A 34 -32.54 -16.96 -28.34
C GLU A 34 -32.53 -16.50 -29.81
N ASP A 35 -31.82 -15.41 -30.12
CA ASP A 35 -31.76 -14.82 -31.49
C ASP A 35 -30.30 -14.65 -31.93
N GLU A 36 -29.78 -15.65 -32.63
CA GLU A 36 -28.41 -15.66 -33.16
C GLU A 36 -28.13 -14.51 -34.12
N GLN A 37 -29.11 -14.11 -34.92
CA GLN A 37 -28.97 -12.96 -35.85
C GLN A 37 -28.89 -11.63 -35.09
N TYR A 38 -29.61 -11.51 -34.00
CA TYR A 38 -29.51 -10.34 -33.13
C TYR A 38 -28.10 -10.21 -32.55
N LYS A 39 -27.52 -11.32 -32.07
CA LYS A 39 -26.16 -11.42 -31.58
C LYS A 39 -25.12 -11.08 -32.66
N LEU A 40 -25.18 -11.74 -33.82
CA LEU A 40 -24.23 -11.56 -34.92
C LEU A 40 -24.20 -10.11 -35.43
N ASN A 41 -25.34 -9.43 -35.45
CA ASN A 41 -25.45 -8.04 -35.87
C ASN A 41 -25.12 -7.04 -34.78
N LYS A 42 -24.70 -7.48 -33.56
CA LYS A 42 -24.38 -6.62 -32.41
C LYS A 42 -25.46 -5.56 -32.14
N LYS A 43 -26.74 -5.96 -32.16
CA LYS A 43 -27.87 -5.05 -32.04
C LYS A 43 -28.19 -4.58 -30.64
N GLY A 44 -27.64 -5.25 -29.61
CA GLY A 44 -27.87 -4.90 -28.21
C GLY A 44 -27.45 -3.46 -27.90
N HIS A 45 -28.30 -2.70 -27.24
CA HIS A 45 -28.01 -1.33 -26.81
C HIS A 45 -28.93 -0.89 -25.66
N ILE A 46 -28.47 0.08 -24.92
CA ILE A 46 -29.19 0.75 -23.84
C ILE A 46 -29.34 2.23 -24.18
N LYS A 47 -30.52 2.78 -23.96
CA LYS A 47 -30.81 4.20 -24.13
C LYS A 47 -31.37 4.79 -22.83
N ILE A 48 -30.82 5.90 -22.43
CA ILE A 48 -31.31 6.67 -21.28
C ILE A 48 -31.72 8.05 -21.80
N LYS A 49 -32.93 8.48 -21.46
CA LYS A 49 -33.42 9.82 -21.73
C LYS A 49 -33.72 10.51 -20.40
N ILE A 50 -33.27 11.75 -20.26
CA ILE A 50 -33.45 12.53 -19.05
C ILE A 50 -34.24 13.79 -19.34
N GLN A 51 -35.18 14.11 -18.49
CA GLN A 51 -35.73 15.45 -18.33
C GLN A 51 -35.18 16.01 -17.02
N GLU A 52 -34.27 16.96 -17.14
CA GLU A 52 -33.46 17.51 -16.05
C GLU A 52 -34.23 17.72 -14.74
N GLY A 53 -33.82 17.03 -13.67
CA GLY A 53 -34.40 17.11 -12.33
C GLY A 53 -35.84 16.56 -12.20
N LYS A 54 -36.44 15.97 -13.26
CA LYS A 54 -37.86 15.55 -13.26
C LYS A 54 -38.04 14.06 -13.45
N ASN A 55 -37.47 13.49 -14.47
CA ASN A 55 -37.66 12.08 -14.78
C ASN A 55 -36.51 11.50 -15.59
N LEU A 56 -36.44 10.16 -15.56
CA LEU A 56 -35.54 9.38 -16.37
C LEU A 56 -36.32 8.25 -17.06
N THR A 57 -36.05 8.03 -18.34
CA THR A 57 -36.51 6.87 -19.08
C THR A 57 -35.31 6.02 -19.44
N PHE A 58 -35.29 4.79 -18.98
CA PHE A 58 -34.33 3.77 -19.36
C PHE A 58 -34.97 2.83 -20.39
N GLU A 59 -34.25 2.44 -21.42
CA GLU A 59 -34.72 1.54 -22.46
C GLU A 59 -33.61 0.57 -22.87
N ASP A 60 -33.90 -0.72 -22.82
CA ASP A 60 -33.12 -1.78 -23.43
C ASP A 60 -33.90 -2.42 -24.58
N ASN A 61 -33.16 -2.99 -25.52
CA ASN A 61 -33.76 -3.79 -26.58
C ASN A 61 -33.52 -5.29 -26.39
N GLY A 62 -33.55 -5.74 -25.17
CA GLY A 62 -33.35 -7.12 -24.75
C GLY A 62 -34.54 -8.03 -25.05
N LEU A 63 -34.64 -9.15 -24.33
CA LEU A 63 -35.66 -10.19 -24.49
C LEU A 63 -37.08 -9.67 -24.21
N GLY A 64 -37.24 -8.74 -23.27
CA GLY A 64 -38.54 -8.30 -22.74
C GLY A 64 -39.17 -9.38 -21.84
N LEU A 65 -40.37 -9.10 -21.31
CA LEU A 65 -41.10 -10.00 -20.42
C LEU A 65 -42.46 -10.37 -21.01
N THR A 66 -42.90 -11.62 -20.81
CA THR A 66 -44.27 -12.09 -21.01
C THR A 66 -45.14 -11.71 -19.81
N GLU A 67 -46.48 -11.91 -19.91
CA GLU A 67 -47.41 -11.64 -18.82
C GLU A 67 -47.11 -12.52 -17.59
N GLU A 68 -46.84 -13.79 -17.82
CA GLU A 68 -46.50 -14.73 -16.76
C GLU A 68 -45.21 -14.33 -16.03
N GLU A 69 -44.20 -13.92 -16.80
CA GLU A 69 -42.92 -13.43 -16.26
C GLU A 69 -43.10 -12.14 -15.46
N ILE A 70 -43.99 -11.23 -15.90
CA ILE A 70 -44.34 -10.01 -15.15
C ILE A 70 -44.92 -10.36 -13.79
N HIS A 71 -45.90 -11.24 -13.77
CA HIS A 71 -46.52 -11.69 -12.50
C HIS A 71 -45.52 -12.42 -11.60
N GLN A 72 -44.63 -13.21 -12.19
CA GLN A 72 -43.67 -14.00 -11.44
C GLN A 72 -42.51 -13.14 -10.89
N PHE A 73 -42.02 -12.18 -11.64
CA PHE A 73 -40.76 -11.51 -11.32
C PHE A 73 -40.91 -10.07 -10.83
N LEU A 74 -41.94 -9.34 -11.29
CA LEU A 74 -42.19 -7.97 -10.83
C LEU A 74 -43.16 -7.90 -9.64
N ALA A 75 -44.06 -8.89 -9.49
CA ALA A 75 -45.05 -8.92 -8.41
C ALA A 75 -44.53 -9.54 -7.11
N ILE A 76 -43.47 -10.34 -7.15
CA ILE A 76 -42.95 -11.07 -6.00
C ILE A 76 -41.52 -10.62 -5.69
N ILE A 77 -41.34 -9.92 -4.56
CA ILE A 77 -40.05 -9.46 -4.08
C ILE A 77 -39.14 -10.67 -3.81
N GLY A 78 -37.95 -10.67 -4.36
CA GLY A 78 -36.95 -11.74 -4.13
C GLY A 78 -36.96 -12.87 -5.17
N GLN A 79 -37.84 -12.84 -6.16
CA GLN A 79 -37.75 -13.75 -7.31
C GLN A 79 -37.05 -13.08 -8.50
N SER A 80 -36.35 -13.89 -9.30
CA SER A 80 -35.64 -13.44 -10.48
C SER A 80 -35.81 -14.44 -11.59
N SER A 81 -36.09 -13.93 -12.81
CA SER A 81 -36.12 -14.71 -14.06
C SER A 81 -34.83 -15.47 -14.35
N LYS A 82 -33.76 -15.10 -13.65
CA LYS A 82 -32.40 -15.64 -13.81
C LYS A 82 -32.15 -16.88 -12.96
N ARG A 83 -33.13 -17.29 -12.12
CA ARG A 83 -33.10 -18.56 -11.39
C ARG A 83 -33.80 -19.64 -12.20
N ASP A 84 -33.19 -20.80 -12.23
CA ASP A 84 -33.87 -22.00 -12.69
C ASP A 84 -34.96 -22.36 -11.64
N ILE A 85 -36.22 -22.33 -12.08
CA ILE A 85 -37.39 -22.48 -11.20
C ILE A 85 -37.44 -23.87 -10.59
N GLU A 86 -36.96 -24.91 -11.30
CA GLU A 86 -36.96 -26.28 -10.80
C GLU A 86 -35.83 -26.58 -9.81
N SER A 87 -34.64 -26.01 -10.04
CA SER A 87 -33.45 -26.28 -9.20
C SER A 87 -33.16 -25.20 -8.18
N GLY A 88 -33.79 -24.02 -8.27
CA GLY A 88 -33.50 -22.86 -7.41
C GLY A 88 -32.07 -22.28 -7.63
N LYS A 89 -31.32 -22.76 -8.64
CA LYS A 89 -29.97 -22.31 -8.93
C LYS A 89 -30.00 -21.05 -9.78
N ILE A 90 -29.07 -20.13 -9.47
CA ILE A 90 -28.85 -18.93 -10.29
C ILE A 90 -28.07 -19.33 -11.54
N LEU A 91 -28.56 -18.94 -12.73
CA LEU A 91 -27.85 -19.16 -13.96
C LEU A 91 -26.56 -18.33 -13.98
N SER A 92 -25.44 -18.99 -14.25
CA SER A 92 -24.09 -18.38 -14.13
C SER A 92 -23.83 -17.18 -15.03
N ASP A 93 -24.56 -17.08 -16.15
CA ASP A 93 -24.31 -16.10 -17.20
C ASP A 93 -24.92 -14.71 -16.94
N PHE A 94 -25.74 -14.57 -15.89
CA PHE A 94 -26.42 -13.32 -15.57
C PHE A 94 -25.73 -12.57 -14.43
N ILE A 95 -25.75 -11.23 -14.49
CA ILE A 95 -25.17 -10.35 -13.49
C ILE A 95 -26.07 -10.26 -12.26
N GLY A 96 -27.39 -10.14 -12.42
CA GLY A 96 -28.37 -10.02 -11.33
C GLY A 96 -28.68 -11.36 -10.66
N ARG A 97 -28.40 -11.46 -9.35
CA ARG A 97 -28.49 -12.74 -8.62
C ARG A 97 -29.63 -12.81 -7.61
N PHE A 98 -30.11 -11.66 -7.09
CA PHE A 98 -30.95 -11.64 -5.89
C PHE A 98 -32.43 -11.29 -6.11
N GLY A 99 -32.81 -10.78 -7.29
CA GLY A 99 -34.22 -10.43 -7.61
C GLY A 99 -34.80 -9.26 -6.78
N ILE A 100 -33.95 -8.42 -6.21
CA ILE A 100 -34.34 -7.28 -5.35
C ILE A 100 -34.02 -5.93 -5.98
N GLY A 101 -33.46 -5.89 -7.19
CA GLY A 101 -33.02 -4.67 -7.85
C GLY A 101 -34.12 -3.63 -8.04
N LEU A 102 -35.39 -4.09 -8.24
CA LEU A 102 -36.55 -3.21 -8.37
C LEU A 102 -36.74 -2.29 -7.16
N LEU A 103 -36.35 -2.74 -5.95
CA LEU A 103 -36.44 -1.95 -4.72
C LEU A 103 -35.57 -0.68 -4.77
N SER A 104 -34.44 -0.71 -5.49
CA SER A 104 -33.55 0.45 -5.59
C SER A 104 -34.22 1.63 -6.33
N TYR A 105 -35.18 1.37 -7.22
CA TYR A 105 -35.87 2.43 -7.95
C TYR A 105 -36.79 3.24 -7.03
N PHE A 106 -37.35 2.63 -5.97
CA PHE A 106 -38.14 3.33 -4.97
C PHE A 106 -37.34 4.27 -4.06
N MET A 107 -35.99 4.17 -4.08
CA MET A 107 -35.16 5.17 -3.40
C MET A 107 -35.23 6.54 -4.06
N VAL A 108 -35.50 6.60 -5.36
CA VAL A 108 -35.47 7.85 -6.17
C VAL A 108 -36.83 8.21 -6.79
N SER A 109 -37.82 7.29 -6.77
CA SER A 109 -39.11 7.46 -7.42
C SER A 109 -40.23 6.83 -6.57
N ASP A 110 -41.36 7.54 -6.43
CA ASP A 110 -42.55 7.02 -5.71
C ASP A 110 -43.41 6.10 -6.59
N LYS A 111 -43.14 6.06 -7.89
CA LYS A 111 -43.89 5.26 -8.84
C LYS A 111 -42.99 4.76 -9.95
N ILE A 112 -43.05 3.46 -10.20
CA ILE A 112 -42.27 2.80 -11.25
C ILE A 112 -43.25 2.37 -12.36
N CYS A 113 -43.00 2.84 -13.57
CA CYS A 113 -43.76 2.40 -14.76
C CYS A 113 -42.84 1.59 -15.68
N ILE A 114 -43.18 0.35 -15.95
CA ILE A 114 -42.45 -0.56 -16.83
C ILE A 114 -43.31 -0.95 -18.01
N GLN A 115 -42.87 -0.62 -19.21
CA GLN A 115 -43.46 -1.07 -20.47
C GLN A 115 -42.53 -2.13 -21.08
N THR A 116 -43.06 -3.31 -21.39
CA THR A 116 -42.25 -4.41 -21.91
C THR A 116 -43.00 -5.22 -22.93
N ARG A 117 -42.25 -5.78 -23.90
CA ARG A 117 -42.74 -6.77 -24.84
C ARG A 117 -41.68 -7.84 -25.06
N SER A 118 -42.05 -9.08 -24.83
CA SER A 118 -41.17 -10.22 -25.10
C SER A 118 -41.00 -10.44 -26.59
N VAL A 119 -39.83 -10.91 -27.02
CA VAL A 119 -39.63 -11.42 -28.40
C VAL A 119 -40.55 -12.61 -28.72
N LYS A 120 -41.04 -13.30 -27.66
CA LYS A 120 -41.92 -14.48 -27.75
C LYS A 120 -43.40 -14.11 -27.90
N SER A 121 -43.78 -12.82 -27.76
CA SER A 121 -45.17 -12.34 -27.79
C SER A 121 -45.29 -11.10 -28.65
N GLU A 122 -46.45 -10.95 -29.29
CA GLU A 122 -46.80 -9.72 -30.01
C GLU A 122 -47.48 -8.68 -29.11
N THR A 123 -47.97 -9.10 -27.95
CA THR A 123 -48.62 -8.23 -26.97
C THR A 123 -47.59 -7.56 -26.05
N GLY A 124 -47.71 -6.25 -25.91
CA GLY A 124 -46.95 -5.47 -24.93
C GLY A 124 -47.74 -5.26 -23.63
N TYR A 125 -47.04 -5.04 -22.55
CA TYR A 125 -47.66 -4.83 -21.24
C TYR A 125 -47.07 -3.58 -20.59
N GLU A 126 -47.94 -2.85 -19.85
CA GLU A 126 -47.56 -1.79 -18.94
C GLU A 126 -47.83 -2.24 -17.50
N TRP A 127 -46.80 -2.34 -16.71
CA TRP A 127 -46.84 -2.58 -15.29
C TRP A 127 -46.52 -1.30 -14.53
N VAL A 128 -47.35 -0.94 -13.55
CA VAL A 128 -47.14 0.22 -12.70
C VAL A 128 -47.17 -0.22 -11.25
N GLY A 129 -46.02 -0.07 -10.57
CA GLY A 129 -45.85 -0.43 -9.16
C GLY A 129 -45.75 0.76 -8.24
N ASN A 130 -46.27 0.58 -7.01
CA ASN A 130 -46.25 1.58 -5.94
C ASN A 130 -45.46 1.10 -4.73
N PRO A 131 -44.96 2.00 -3.83
CA PRO A 131 -44.19 1.65 -2.64
C PRO A 131 -44.94 0.80 -1.61
N ASP A 132 -46.26 0.78 -1.64
CA ASP A 132 -47.11 -0.04 -0.77
C ASP A 132 -47.16 -1.53 -1.19
N GLY A 133 -46.56 -1.87 -2.35
CA GLY A 133 -46.55 -3.22 -2.93
C GLY A 133 -47.72 -3.50 -3.87
N THR A 134 -48.60 -2.53 -4.10
CA THR A 134 -49.68 -2.66 -5.10
C THR A 134 -49.18 -2.37 -6.50
N TYR A 135 -49.76 -3.02 -7.50
CA TYR A 135 -49.47 -2.78 -8.88
C TYR A 135 -50.70 -2.88 -9.79
N THR A 136 -50.59 -2.30 -10.96
CA THR A 136 -51.56 -2.47 -12.06
C THR A 136 -50.87 -3.01 -13.29
N LEU A 137 -51.53 -3.87 -14.05
CA LEU A 137 -51.06 -4.44 -15.29
C LEU A 137 -52.08 -4.15 -16.38
N LYS A 138 -51.64 -3.67 -17.55
CA LYS A 138 -52.44 -3.37 -18.71
C LYS A 138 -51.77 -3.85 -19.99
N GLU A 139 -52.51 -4.35 -20.94
CA GLU A 139 -52.02 -4.54 -22.31
C GLU A 139 -51.82 -3.19 -23.01
N ILE A 140 -50.73 -3.08 -23.77
CA ILE A 140 -50.40 -1.90 -24.58
C ILE A 140 -49.89 -2.31 -25.92
N GLU A 141 -50.04 -1.42 -26.91
CA GLU A 141 -49.38 -1.53 -28.19
C GLU A 141 -47.91 -1.12 -28.06
N LYS A 142 -47.01 -2.08 -27.91
CA LYS A 142 -45.58 -1.83 -28.01
C LYS A 142 -45.01 -2.57 -29.22
N ILE A 143 -44.43 -1.84 -30.17
CA ILE A 143 -43.99 -2.38 -31.43
C ILE A 143 -42.69 -3.17 -31.31
N GLU A 144 -41.71 -2.63 -30.59
CA GLU A 144 -40.38 -3.22 -30.49
C GLU A 144 -40.20 -4.07 -29.21
N PRO A 145 -39.57 -5.27 -29.30
CA PRO A 145 -39.21 -6.07 -28.15
C PRO A 145 -38.19 -5.37 -27.25
N GLY A 146 -38.27 -5.62 -25.96
CA GLY A 146 -37.38 -5.05 -24.95
C GLY A 146 -38.16 -4.45 -23.77
N THR A 147 -37.50 -3.68 -22.93
CA THR A 147 -38.10 -3.07 -21.73
C THR A 147 -37.81 -1.58 -21.67
N ARG A 148 -38.83 -0.80 -21.31
CA ARG A 148 -38.73 0.63 -21.05
C ARG A 148 -39.18 0.88 -19.61
N ILE A 149 -38.35 1.53 -18.81
CA ILE A 149 -38.62 1.88 -17.42
C ILE A 149 -38.67 3.39 -17.30
N TYR A 150 -39.77 3.90 -16.80
CA TYR A 150 -39.97 5.32 -16.52
C TYR A 150 -39.99 5.57 -15.03
N LEU A 151 -39.13 6.47 -14.57
CA LEU A 151 -39.01 6.89 -13.19
C LEU A 151 -39.25 8.39 -13.10
N GLU A 152 -40.19 8.81 -12.26
CA GLU A 152 -40.43 10.20 -11.92
C GLU A 152 -39.77 10.51 -10.60
N THR A 153 -39.03 11.64 -10.52
CA THR A 153 -38.30 11.96 -9.29
C THR A 153 -39.24 12.19 -8.11
N LYS A 154 -38.92 11.62 -6.97
CA LYS A 154 -39.59 11.99 -5.71
C LYS A 154 -38.93 13.23 -5.09
N GLU A 155 -39.66 13.88 -4.18
CA GLU A 155 -39.19 15.09 -3.49
C GLU A 155 -37.83 14.88 -2.80
N GLY A 156 -36.87 15.76 -3.06
CA GLY A 156 -35.51 15.69 -2.51
C GLY A 156 -34.53 14.80 -3.31
N CYS A 157 -34.99 14.15 -4.41
CA CYS A 157 -34.17 13.29 -5.24
C CYS A 157 -33.81 13.87 -6.62
N GLU A 158 -34.08 15.16 -6.86
CA GLU A 158 -33.92 15.84 -8.16
C GLU A 158 -32.47 15.75 -8.67
N VAL A 159 -31.49 15.76 -7.77
CA VAL A 159 -30.07 15.66 -8.11
C VAL A 159 -29.72 14.36 -8.83
N TYR A 160 -30.42 13.26 -8.53
CA TYR A 160 -30.20 11.96 -9.15
C TYR A 160 -30.72 11.88 -10.60
N PHE A 161 -31.52 12.84 -11.03
CA PHE A 161 -32.07 12.96 -12.38
C PHE A 161 -31.46 14.09 -13.18
N THR A 162 -30.28 14.60 -12.77
CA THR A 162 -29.51 15.57 -13.55
C THR A 162 -28.61 14.87 -14.57
N SER A 163 -28.46 15.49 -15.76
CA SER A 163 -27.61 14.94 -16.83
C SER A 163 -26.19 14.65 -16.34
N LYS A 164 -25.59 15.57 -15.60
CA LYS A 164 -24.24 15.41 -15.02
C LYS A 164 -24.13 14.22 -14.07
N LYS A 165 -25.07 14.06 -13.14
CA LYS A 165 -25.05 12.96 -12.16
C LYS A 165 -25.29 11.62 -12.83
N VAL A 166 -26.27 11.53 -13.74
CA VAL A 166 -26.56 10.28 -14.45
C VAL A 166 -25.41 9.88 -15.36
N GLU A 167 -24.79 10.82 -16.08
CA GLU A 167 -23.60 10.54 -16.90
C GLU A 167 -22.46 9.98 -16.05
N ALA A 168 -22.19 10.61 -14.90
CA ALA A 168 -21.16 10.13 -13.98
C ALA A 168 -21.44 8.70 -13.47
N LEU A 169 -22.70 8.40 -13.13
CA LEU A 169 -23.10 7.06 -12.69
C LEU A 169 -23.05 6.01 -13.83
N LEU A 170 -23.43 6.39 -15.05
CA LEU A 170 -23.33 5.53 -16.23
C LEU A 170 -21.88 5.18 -16.55
N LEU A 171 -20.98 6.16 -16.48
CA LEU A 171 -19.53 5.92 -16.62
C LEU A 171 -19.00 5.05 -15.47
N HIS A 172 -19.38 5.35 -14.25
CA HIS A 172 -18.92 4.62 -13.07
C HIS A 172 -19.29 3.13 -13.13
N TYR A 173 -20.56 2.80 -13.38
CA TYR A 173 -21.01 1.40 -13.37
C TYR A 173 -20.85 0.70 -14.73
N GLY A 174 -20.94 1.44 -15.83
CA GLY A 174 -21.06 0.89 -17.17
C GLY A 174 -19.85 1.10 -18.09
N LEU A 175 -18.72 1.59 -17.56
CA LEU A 175 -17.54 1.96 -18.35
C LEU A 175 -17.11 0.90 -19.37
N ILE A 176 -17.03 -0.36 -18.93
CA ILE A 176 -16.56 -1.48 -19.76
C ILE A 176 -17.69 -2.43 -20.20
N LEU A 177 -18.96 -1.99 -20.12
CA LEU A 177 -20.07 -2.80 -20.61
C LEU A 177 -19.96 -3.02 -22.14
N PRO A 178 -20.24 -4.24 -22.64
CA PRO A 178 -20.04 -4.59 -24.05
C PRO A 178 -21.10 -3.97 -24.97
N TYR A 179 -22.18 -3.45 -24.40
CA TYR A 179 -23.28 -2.83 -25.16
C TYR A 179 -23.19 -1.30 -25.10
N PRO A 180 -23.41 -0.61 -26.23
CA PRO A 180 -23.41 0.85 -26.26
C PRO A 180 -24.51 1.44 -25.39
N ILE A 181 -24.14 2.40 -24.54
CA ILE A 181 -25.02 3.16 -23.67
C ILE A 181 -25.14 4.56 -24.25
N PHE A 182 -26.35 4.96 -24.59
CA PHE A 182 -26.65 6.28 -25.14
C PHE A 182 -27.41 7.12 -24.11
N LEU A 183 -26.92 8.33 -23.85
CA LEU A 183 -27.60 9.32 -23.02
C LEU A 183 -28.17 10.44 -23.93
N ASP A 184 -29.46 10.74 -23.75
CA ASP A 184 -30.18 11.84 -24.36
C ASP A 184 -30.69 12.77 -23.25
N ASP A 185 -30.14 13.96 -23.12
CA ASP A 185 -30.52 14.96 -22.14
C ASP A 185 -31.47 16.05 -22.69
N GLY A 186 -32.02 15.81 -23.87
CA GLY A 186 -32.89 16.75 -24.57
C GLY A 186 -32.14 17.84 -25.33
N VAL A 187 -30.85 18.04 -25.10
CA VAL A 187 -29.96 18.96 -25.82
C VAL A 187 -29.09 18.20 -26.81
N GLN A 188 -28.51 17.09 -26.39
CA GLN A 188 -27.65 16.25 -27.21
C GLN A 188 -27.86 14.77 -26.88
N LYS A 189 -27.60 13.94 -27.89
CA LYS A 189 -27.53 12.49 -27.73
C LYS A 189 -26.09 12.06 -27.94
N ARG A 190 -25.53 11.35 -26.93
CA ARG A 190 -24.15 10.89 -26.97
C ARG A 190 -24.01 9.47 -26.46
N ARG A 191 -22.99 8.78 -26.95
CA ARG A 191 -22.55 7.50 -26.39
C ARG A 191 -21.68 7.75 -25.17
N ILE A 192 -21.89 6.98 -24.09
CA ILE A 192 -21.22 7.16 -22.80
C ILE A 192 -19.99 6.26 -22.68
N ASN A 193 -20.15 4.96 -22.88
CA ASN A 193 -19.05 3.99 -22.74
C ASN A 193 -18.25 3.83 -24.05
N PRO A 194 -16.97 3.45 -24.00
CA PRO A 194 -16.16 3.13 -25.17
C PRO A 194 -16.73 1.93 -25.95
N VAL A 195 -16.19 1.68 -27.12
CA VAL A 195 -16.61 0.51 -27.93
C VAL A 195 -16.11 -0.78 -27.29
N GLN A 196 -14.89 -0.73 -26.79
CA GLN A 196 -14.18 -1.85 -26.19
C GLN A 196 -13.11 -1.28 -25.23
N PRO A 197 -12.81 -1.94 -24.10
CA PRO A 197 -11.67 -1.56 -23.29
C PRO A 197 -10.36 -1.64 -24.08
N PRO A 198 -9.46 -0.65 -23.98
CA PRO A 198 -8.25 -0.63 -24.79
C PRO A 198 -7.37 -1.88 -24.65
N TRP A 199 -7.29 -2.46 -23.45
CA TRP A 199 -6.48 -3.67 -23.19
C TRP A 199 -7.06 -4.97 -23.78
N GLU A 200 -8.30 -4.98 -24.23
CA GLU A 200 -8.92 -6.09 -24.94
C GLU A 200 -8.77 -5.95 -26.47
N ASN A 201 -8.25 -4.83 -26.95
CA ASN A 201 -8.02 -4.57 -28.37
C ASN A 201 -6.55 -4.86 -28.70
N GLU A 202 -6.29 -5.91 -29.48
CA GLU A 202 -4.93 -6.32 -29.89
C GLU A 202 -4.17 -5.23 -30.67
N ASP A 203 -4.89 -4.32 -31.34
CA ASP A 203 -4.33 -3.21 -32.10
C ASP A 203 -4.07 -1.95 -31.25
N ALA A 204 -4.50 -1.92 -29.99
CA ALA A 204 -4.32 -0.75 -29.15
C ALA A 204 -2.86 -0.55 -28.73
N SER A 205 -2.38 0.67 -28.91
CA SER A 205 -1.04 1.03 -28.46
C SER A 205 -0.96 1.18 -26.94
N LYS A 206 0.24 1.05 -26.40
CA LYS A 206 0.48 1.28 -24.98
C LYS A 206 0.08 2.69 -24.53
N GLU A 207 0.30 3.68 -25.42
CA GLU A 207 -0.07 5.08 -25.19
C GLU A 207 -1.60 5.25 -25.06
N GLU A 208 -2.39 4.52 -25.85
CA GLU A 208 -3.86 4.54 -25.75
C GLU A 208 -4.33 3.93 -24.43
N ILE A 209 -3.73 2.82 -24.00
CA ILE A 209 -4.02 2.20 -22.68
C ILE A 209 -3.66 3.16 -21.55
N MET A 210 -2.49 3.81 -21.63
CA MET A 210 -2.05 4.82 -20.65
C MET A 210 -3.00 6.02 -20.59
N ALA A 211 -3.37 6.57 -21.75
CA ALA A 211 -4.29 7.70 -21.83
C ALA A 211 -5.68 7.37 -21.25
N PHE A 212 -6.15 6.15 -21.46
CA PHE A 212 -7.40 5.66 -20.87
C PHE A 212 -7.32 5.68 -19.34
N GLY A 213 -6.26 5.12 -18.74
CA GLY A 213 -6.06 5.12 -17.30
C GLY A 213 -5.97 6.53 -16.72
N GLN A 214 -5.25 7.43 -17.41
CA GLN A 214 -5.12 8.84 -16.98
C GLN A 214 -6.48 9.56 -16.93
N ILE A 215 -7.34 9.32 -17.91
CA ILE A 215 -8.69 9.90 -17.96
C ILE A 215 -9.56 9.34 -16.83
N ILE A 216 -9.57 8.01 -16.66
CA ILE A 216 -10.43 7.34 -15.69
C ILE A 216 -10.03 7.66 -14.25
N PHE A 217 -8.75 7.62 -13.92
CA PHE A 217 -8.25 7.88 -12.59
C PHE A 217 -7.90 9.34 -12.32
N GLN A 218 -7.97 10.20 -13.34
CA GLN A 218 -7.62 11.64 -13.29
C GLN A 218 -6.22 11.89 -12.71
N GLN A 219 -5.26 11.01 -13.03
CA GLN A 219 -3.87 11.11 -12.57
C GLN A 219 -2.92 10.55 -13.63
N ASN A 220 -1.65 10.97 -13.57
CA ASN A 220 -0.60 10.42 -14.42
C ASN A 220 -0.08 9.09 -13.86
N PHE A 221 0.53 8.28 -14.71
CA PHE A 221 1.18 7.03 -14.36
C PHE A 221 2.57 6.96 -14.98
N LEU A 222 3.45 6.13 -14.41
CA LEU A 222 4.78 5.87 -14.98
C LEU A 222 4.68 4.97 -16.20
N ASP A 223 3.87 3.94 -16.08
CA ASP A 223 3.71 2.89 -17.08
C ASP A 223 2.44 2.07 -16.83
N CYS A 224 2.16 1.08 -17.70
CA CYS A 224 1.07 0.14 -17.51
C CYS A 224 1.47 -1.29 -17.90
N VAL A 225 0.80 -2.26 -17.27
CA VAL A 225 0.95 -3.70 -17.49
C VAL A 225 -0.42 -4.29 -17.76
N VAL A 226 -0.62 -4.87 -18.93
CA VAL A 226 -1.81 -5.66 -19.22
C VAL A 226 -1.59 -7.07 -18.66
N PHE A 227 -2.60 -7.62 -18.00
CA PHE A 227 -2.54 -8.97 -17.46
C PHE A 227 -3.79 -9.76 -17.80
N HIS A 228 -3.62 -11.07 -17.82
CA HIS A 228 -4.65 -12.04 -18.08
C HIS A 228 -4.48 -13.25 -17.15
N SER A 229 -5.60 -13.81 -16.65
CA SER A 229 -5.64 -15.10 -15.97
C SER A 229 -6.80 -15.93 -16.51
N GLU A 230 -6.50 -17.14 -16.98
CA GLU A 230 -7.53 -18.09 -17.42
C GLU A 230 -8.42 -18.50 -16.22
N THR A 231 -7.80 -18.65 -15.04
CA THR A 231 -8.51 -18.91 -13.81
C THR A 231 -9.35 -17.69 -13.44
N GLY A 232 -10.65 -17.88 -13.24
CA GLY A 232 -11.58 -16.78 -12.96
C GLY A 232 -11.93 -15.91 -14.19
N GLY A 233 -11.35 -16.18 -15.38
CA GLY A 233 -11.59 -15.42 -16.60
C GLY A 233 -11.29 -13.93 -16.40
N VAL A 234 -10.09 -13.61 -15.88
CA VAL A 234 -9.73 -12.24 -15.48
C VAL A 234 -8.87 -11.58 -16.53
N ASP A 235 -9.28 -10.39 -16.96
CA ASP A 235 -8.51 -9.50 -17.82
C ASP A 235 -8.39 -8.12 -17.13
N GLY A 236 -7.28 -7.42 -17.36
CA GLY A 236 -7.14 -6.09 -16.80
C GLY A 236 -5.83 -5.41 -17.10
N VAL A 237 -5.67 -4.25 -16.50
CA VAL A 237 -4.48 -3.42 -16.60
C VAL A 237 -4.09 -2.87 -15.23
N ALA A 238 -2.82 -2.97 -14.92
CA ALA A 238 -2.19 -2.34 -13.76
C ALA A 238 -1.40 -1.12 -14.22
N TYR A 239 -1.73 0.05 -13.70
CA TYR A 239 -1.04 1.31 -13.94
C TYR A 239 -0.06 1.56 -12.80
N ILE A 240 1.21 1.82 -13.12
CA ILE A 240 2.29 2.05 -12.14
C ILE A 240 2.25 3.51 -11.68
N LEU A 241 2.17 3.72 -10.38
CA LEU A 241 2.07 5.03 -9.75
C LEU A 241 3.37 5.84 -9.92
N PRO A 242 3.29 7.18 -10.15
CA PRO A 242 4.46 8.02 -10.36
C PRO A 242 5.06 8.58 -9.06
N PHE A 243 4.63 8.08 -7.91
CA PHE A 243 5.06 8.53 -6.58
C PHE A 243 5.24 7.34 -5.63
N GLN A 244 6.06 7.57 -4.62
CA GLN A 244 6.34 6.55 -3.60
C GLN A 244 5.08 6.21 -2.79
N VAL A 245 4.89 4.92 -2.53
CA VAL A 245 3.85 4.39 -1.65
C VAL A 245 4.49 3.56 -0.53
N GLN A 246 3.79 3.46 0.59
CA GLN A 246 4.22 2.57 1.67
C GLN A 246 3.62 1.16 1.46
N PRO A 247 4.30 0.08 1.87
CA PRO A 247 3.77 -1.29 1.76
C PRO A 247 2.39 -1.48 2.41
N SER A 248 2.09 -0.73 3.46
CA SER A 248 0.78 -0.77 4.14
C SER A 248 -0.32 0.06 3.47
N THR A 249 -0.02 0.76 2.36
CA THR A 249 -0.99 1.62 1.66
C THR A 249 -2.05 0.79 0.97
N LYS A 250 -3.30 1.09 1.25
CA LYS A 250 -4.43 0.48 0.54
C LYS A 250 -4.83 1.34 -0.65
N GLN A 251 -4.61 0.83 -1.85
CA GLN A 251 -5.04 1.48 -3.09
C GLN A 251 -6.50 1.18 -3.40
N THR A 252 -7.14 2.07 -4.16
CA THR A 252 -8.47 1.82 -4.74
C THR A 252 -8.30 1.34 -6.17
N HIS A 253 -8.96 0.24 -6.52
CA HIS A 253 -8.96 -0.36 -7.85
C HIS A 253 -10.37 -0.38 -8.40
N LEU A 254 -10.54 -0.34 -9.73
CA LEU A 254 -11.85 -0.55 -10.34
C LEU A 254 -11.99 -2.03 -10.67
N ILE A 255 -12.82 -2.74 -9.90
CA ILE A 255 -13.02 -4.17 -10.05
C ILE A 255 -14.41 -4.42 -10.61
N TYR A 256 -14.45 -5.04 -11.76
CA TYR A 256 -15.66 -5.40 -12.49
C TYR A 256 -15.89 -6.91 -12.41
N LEU A 257 -17.14 -7.29 -12.39
CA LEU A 257 -17.61 -8.66 -12.58
C LEU A 257 -18.53 -8.70 -13.79
N LYS A 258 -18.15 -9.49 -14.82
CA LYS A 258 -18.90 -9.57 -16.09
C LYS A 258 -19.18 -8.17 -16.67
N ASN A 259 -18.17 -7.35 -16.72
CA ASN A 259 -18.16 -5.99 -17.23
C ASN A 259 -18.99 -4.97 -16.43
N MET A 260 -19.56 -5.34 -15.28
CA MET A 260 -20.25 -4.44 -14.37
C MET A 260 -19.41 -4.14 -13.15
N LEU A 261 -19.29 -2.89 -12.74
CA LEU A 261 -18.53 -2.50 -11.55
C LEU A 261 -19.06 -3.23 -10.32
N LEU A 262 -18.19 -4.00 -9.69
CA LEU A 262 -18.44 -4.71 -8.46
C LEU A 262 -18.07 -3.85 -7.24
N THR A 263 -16.83 -3.36 -7.21
CA THR A 263 -16.30 -2.59 -6.08
C THR A 263 -15.07 -1.76 -6.48
N GLU A 264 -14.82 -0.70 -5.72
CA GLU A 264 -13.56 0.07 -5.78
C GLU A 264 -12.59 -0.31 -4.64
N LYS A 265 -13.03 -1.12 -3.68
CA LYS A 265 -12.29 -1.46 -2.45
C LYS A 265 -11.71 -2.87 -2.43
N GLY A 266 -11.98 -3.68 -3.42
CA GLY A 266 -11.56 -5.09 -3.46
C GLY A 266 -10.05 -5.22 -3.65
N GLN A 267 -9.33 -5.46 -2.56
CA GLN A 267 -7.87 -5.59 -2.56
C GLN A 267 -7.41 -7.04 -2.65
N ASN A 268 -8.30 -7.99 -2.37
CA ASN A 268 -7.96 -9.40 -2.25
C ASN A 268 -7.67 -10.13 -3.58
N ILE A 269 -7.81 -9.45 -4.73
CA ILE A 269 -7.50 -10.01 -6.05
C ILE A 269 -6.05 -9.74 -6.50
N LEU A 270 -5.34 -8.84 -5.81
CA LEU A 270 -3.95 -8.49 -6.10
C LEU A 270 -3.02 -9.02 -5.00
N PRO A 271 -1.75 -9.33 -5.32
CA PRO A 271 -0.74 -9.57 -4.29
C PRO A 271 -0.56 -8.35 -3.38
N ASP A 272 -0.30 -8.58 -2.10
CA ASP A 272 -0.12 -7.50 -1.12
C ASP A 272 1.02 -6.53 -1.47
N TRP A 273 2.04 -7.02 -2.16
CA TRP A 273 3.15 -6.20 -2.61
C TRP A 273 2.85 -5.29 -3.81
N ALA A 274 1.73 -5.51 -4.54
CA ALA A 274 1.37 -4.73 -5.74
C ALA A 274 0.80 -3.34 -5.43
N VAL A 275 1.06 -2.78 -4.22
CA VAL A 275 0.56 -1.49 -3.73
C VAL A 275 0.99 -0.28 -4.57
N PHE A 276 2.02 -0.41 -5.39
CA PHE A 276 2.49 0.62 -6.32
C PHE A 276 1.67 0.68 -7.61
N THR A 277 0.60 -0.11 -7.72
CA THR A 277 -0.27 -0.16 -8.89
C THR A 277 -1.67 0.36 -8.59
N LYS A 278 -2.35 0.86 -9.62
CA LYS A 278 -3.77 1.14 -9.63
C LYS A 278 -4.40 0.42 -10.81
N CYS A 279 -5.37 -0.46 -10.56
CA CYS A 279 -5.81 -1.44 -11.55
C CYS A 279 -7.26 -1.22 -11.99
N ILE A 280 -7.53 -1.60 -13.25
CA ILE A 280 -8.86 -1.88 -13.76
C ILE A 280 -8.88 -3.39 -14.06
N ILE A 281 -9.78 -4.13 -13.40
CA ILE A 281 -9.84 -5.59 -13.41
C ILE A 281 -11.25 -6.02 -13.78
N ASN A 282 -11.40 -6.91 -14.75
CA ASN A 282 -12.66 -7.53 -15.10
C ASN A 282 -12.60 -9.04 -14.91
N ALA A 283 -13.37 -9.56 -13.96
CA ALA A 283 -13.51 -11.00 -13.72
C ALA A 283 -14.81 -11.51 -14.33
N ARG A 284 -14.81 -12.72 -14.92
CA ARG A 284 -16.01 -13.34 -15.48
C ARG A 284 -16.56 -14.46 -14.60
N ASP A 285 -15.69 -15.25 -14.00
CA ASP A 285 -16.03 -16.51 -13.34
C ASP A 285 -15.74 -16.53 -11.84
N LEU A 286 -15.10 -15.50 -11.29
CA LEU A 286 -14.88 -15.38 -9.86
C LEU A 286 -16.18 -15.16 -9.10
N ARG A 287 -16.25 -15.70 -7.87
CA ARG A 287 -17.43 -15.66 -7.03
C ARG A 287 -17.43 -14.43 -6.12
N PRO A 288 -18.37 -13.47 -6.29
CA PRO A 288 -18.43 -12.29 -5.43
C PRO A 288 -19.00 -12.64 -4.06
N THR A 289 -18.60 -11.88 -3.03
CA THR A 289 -19.22 -11.91 -1.70
C THR A 289 -20.68 -11.44 -1.75
N ALA A 290 -21.46 -11.77 -0.74
CA ALA A 290 -22.86 -11.34 -0.65
C ALA A 290 -23.00 -9.81 -0.55
N SER A 291 -22.04 -9.13 0.08
CA SER A 291 -21.96 -7.66 0.18
C SER A 291 -21.54 -6.98 -1.12
N ARG A 292 -21.02 -7.75 -2.11
CA ARG A 292 -20.42 -7.23 -3.34
C ARG A 292 -19.26 -6.25 -3.12
N GLU A 293 -18.52 -6.44 -2.03
CA GLU A 293 -17.33 -5.62 -1.72
C GLU A 293 -16.01 -6.31 -2.09
N GLY A 294 -16.07 -7.54 -2.62
CA GLY A 294 -14.92 -8.33 -3.04
C GLY A 294 -15.32 -9.71 -3.53
N PHE A 295 -14.35 -10.61 -3.62
CA PHE A 295 -14.54 -12.02 -3.97
C PHE A 295 -14.37 -12.91 -2.74
N TYR A 296 -14.99 -14.10 -2.77
CA TYR A 296 -14.73 -15.12 -1.77
C TYR A 296 -13.29 -15.61 -1.88
N GLU A 297 -12.65 -15.79 -0.71
CA GLU A 297 -11.34 -16.45 -0.65
C GLU A 297 -11.53 -17.94 -0.93
N ASP A 298 -11.18 -18.35 -2.13
CA ASP A 298 -11.19 -19.71 -2.61
C ASP A 298 -9.97 -19.96 -3.51
N GLU A 299 -9.75 -21.21 -3.90
CA GLU A 299 -8.62 -21.64 -4.73
C GLU A 299 -8.56 -20.87 -6.08
N ALA A 300 -9.72 -20.54 -6.65
CA ALA A 300 -9.79 -19.78 -7.90
C ALA A 300 -9.27 -18.34 -7.74
N LEU A 301 -9.63 -17.67 -6.64
CA LEU A 301 -9.13 -16.33 -6.35
C LEU A 301 -7.64 -16.34 -6.03
N GLU A 302 -7.17 -17.32 -5.24
CA GLU A 302 -5.76 -17.47 -4.90
C GLU A 302 -4.91 -17.66 -6.16
N LYS A 303 -5.32 -18.56 -7.05
CA LYS A 303 -4.65 -18.80 -8.32
C LYS A 303 -4.67 -17.56 -9.23
N THR A 304 -5.79 -16.84 -9.29
CA THR A 304 -5.90 -15.58 -10.05
C THR A 304 -4.93 -14.52 -9.53
N ARG A 305 -4.83 -14.39 -8.20
CA ARG A 305 -3.88 -13.47 -7.53
C ARG A 305 -2.44 -13.79 -7.88
N GLU A 306 -2.09 -15.07 -7.87
CA GLU A 306 -0.78 -15.56 -8.29
C GLU A 306 -0.49 -15.25 -9.76
N ASP A 307 -1.43 -15.52 -10.66
CA ASP A 307 -1.29 -15.25 -12.10
C ASP A 307 -1.07 -13.75 -12.39
N ILE A 308 -1.84 -12.88 -11.75
CA ILE A 308 -1.67 -11.42 -11.87
C ILE A 308 -0.31 -11.00 -11.32
N GLY A 309 0.08 -11.53 -10.16
CA GLY A 309 1.39 -11.30 -9.55
C GLY A 309 2.53 -11.67 -10.50
N ASN A 310 2.45 -12.85 -11.11
CA ASN A 310 3.44 -13.33 -12.08
C ASN A 310 3.53 -12.43 -13.31
N CYS A 311 2.40 -11.91 -13.83
CA CYS A 311 2.40 -10.96 -14.95
C CYS A 311 3.14 -9.66 -14.58
N ILE A 312 2.85 -9.10 -13.40
CA ILE A 312 3.51 -7.88 -12.93
C ILE A 312 5.00 -8.15 -12.67
N ALA A 313 5.35 -9.26 -12.01
CA ALA A 313 6.74 -9.64 -11.76
C ALA A 313 7.52 -9.84 -13.08
N GLN A 314 6.93 -10.52 -14.06
CA GLN A 314 7.55 -10.70 -15.37
C GLN A 314 7.78 -9.36 -16.09
N TYR A 315 6.82 -8.46 -16.03
CA TYR A 315 6.98 -7.11 -16.57
C TYR A 315 8.16 -6.36 -15.92
N LEU A 316 8.34 -6.46 -14.60
CA LEU A 316 9.47 -5.85 -13.89
C LEU A 316 10.81 -6.48 -14.29
N LYS A 317 10.84 -7.80 -14.52
CA LYS A 317 12.00 -8.53 -15.07
C LYS A 317 12.38 -8.01 -16.45
N ASP A 318 11.40 -7.90 -17.33
CA ASP A 318 11.61 -7.43 -18.70
C ASP A 318 12.09 -5.98 -18.73
N MET A 319 11.53 -5.13 -17.88
CA MET A 319 11.98 -3.73 -17.71
C MET A 319 13.44 -3.68 -17.25
N ALA A 320 13.84 -4.50 -16.28
CA ALA A 320 15.23 -4.55 -15.78
C ALA A 320 16.22 -4.95 -16.89
N LEU A 321 15.79 -5.81 -17.82
CA LEU A 321 16.63 -6.28 -18.92
C LEU A 321 16.65 -5.33 -20.13
N GLN A 322 15.52 -4.75 -20.48
CA GLN A 322 15.32 -4.05 -21.75
C GLN A 322 15.36 -2.52 -21.63
N ASP A 323 14.89 -1.95 -20.52
CA ASP A 323 14.86 -0.49 -20.28
C ASP A 323 15.41 -0.12 -18.89
N LYS A 324 16.73 -0.09 -18.81
CA LYS A 324 17.43 0.28 -17.56
C LYS A 324 17.09 1.69 -17.06
N ALA A 325 16.64 2.61 -17.91
CA ALA A 325 16.28 3.95 -17.47
C ALA A 325 14.92 3.98 -16.77
N ALA A 326 13.92 3.29 -17.33
CA ALA A 326 12.62 3.09 -16.69
C ALA A 326 12.77 2.28 -15.40
N TYR A 327 13.55 1.21 -15.41
CA TYR A 327 13.82 0.37 -14.25
C TYR A 327 14.44 1.16 -13.09
N ARG A 328 15.49 1.94 -13.34
CA ARG A 328 16.09 2.80 -12.30
C ARG A 328 15.10 3.84 -11.76
N ARG A 329 14.28 4.42 -12.63
CA ARG A 329 13.25 5.34 -12.20
C ARG A 329 12.23 4.65 -11.28
N PHE A 330 11.81 3.43 -11.63
CA PHE A 330 10.93 2.61 -10.81
C PHE A 330 11.55 2.30 -9.45
N LEU A 331 12.81 1.82 -9.41
CA LEU A 331 13.53 1.54 -8.17
C LEU A 331 13.64 2.77 -7.27
N ASN A 332 14.00 3.94 -7.83
CA ASN A 332 14.14 5.18 -7.06
C ASN A 332 12.83 5.63 -6.43
N ILE A 333 11.70 5.40 -7.09
CA ILE A 333 10.39 5.80 -6.59
C ILE A 333 9.84 4.76 -5.61
N HIS A 334 10.00 3.47 -5.90
CA HIS A 334 9.35 2.39 -5.17
C HIS A 334 10.31 1.53 -4.33
N SER A 335 11.51 2.06 -3.99
CA SER A 335 12.58 1.29 -3.32
C SER A 335 12.12 0.52 -2.09
N LEU A 336 11.25 1.11 -1.25
CA LEU A 336 10.76 0.46 -0.03
C LEU A 336 9.87 -0.76 -0.34
N VAL A 337 8.99 -0.63 -1.33
CA VAL A 337 8.13 -1.74 -1.77
C VAL A 337 8.96 -2.82 -2.45
N VAL A 338 9.92 -2.43 -3.29
CA VAL A 338 10.83 -3.38 -3.95
C VAL A 338 11.65 -4.16 -2.92
N LYS A 339 12.13 -3.52 -1.85
CA LYS A 339 12.82 -4.20 -0.75
C LYS A 339 11.91 -5.22 -0.05
N SER A 340 10.64 -4.86 0.22
CA SER A 340 9.66 -5.78 0.80
C SER A 340 9.40 -6.98 -0.13
N MET A 341 9.19 -6.74 -1.42
CA MET A 341 9.00 -7.78 -2.42
C MET A 341 10.20 -8.74 -2.50
N ALA A 342 11.41 -8.19 -2.49
CA ALA A 342 12.64 -8.98 -2.54
C ALA A 342 12.84 -9.88 -1.30
N ILE A 343 12.28 -9.50 -0.14
CA ILE A 343 12.31 -10.36 1.04
C ILE A 343 11.32 -11.52 0.90
N GLU A 344 10.12 -11.26 0.41
CA GLU A 344 9.04 -12.24 0.35
C GLU A 344 9.19 -13.25 -0.80
N ASP A 345 9.81 -12.84 -1.91
CA ASP A 345 9.91 -13.62 -3.14
C ASP A 345 11.38 -13.80 -3.57
N ASP A 346 11.79 -15.04 -3.77
CA ASP A 346 13.18 -15.40 -4.10
C ASP A 346 13.59 -15.03 -5.53
N GLU A 347 12.66 -15.08 -6.47
CA GLU A 347 12.94 -14.68 -7.84
C GLU A 347 13.07 -13.17 -7.96
N LEU A 348 12.19 -12.41 -7.29
CA LEU A 348 12.26 -10.96 -7.22
C LEU A 348 13.50 -10.50 -6.45
N PHE A 349 13.91 -11.22 -5.40
CA PHE A 349 15.18 -10.99 -4.72
C PHE A 349 16.35 -11.03 -5.68
N GLN A 350 16.48 -12.09 -6.46
CA GLN A 350 17.60 -12.25 -7.41
C GLN A 350 17.62 -11.16 -8.49
N ILE A 351 16.46 -10.61 -8.85
CA ILE A 351 16.36 -9.54 -9.84
C ILE A 351 16.78 -8.20 -9.27
N PHE A 352 16.30 -7.90 -8.06
CA PHE A 352 16.44 -6.56 -7.50
C PHE A 352 17.71 -6.37 -6.69
N ILE A 353 18.21 -7.41 -6.02
CA ILE A 353 19.27 -7.28 -5.00
C ILE A 353 20.53 -6.61 -5.52
N ASP A 354 20.92 -6.89 -6.77
CA ASP A 354 22.14 -6.33 -7.37
C ASP A 354 22.06 -4.80 -7.56
N ASP A 355 20.87 -4.24 -7.73
CA ASP A 355 20.62 -2.81 -7.95
C ASP A 355 20.10 -2.09 -6.69
N LEU A 356 19.77 -2.81 -5.61
CA LEU A 356 19.35 -2.20 -4.36
C LEU A 356 20.51 -1.53 -3.64
N GLU A 357 20.24 -0.33 -3.11
CA GLU A 357 21.25 0.51 -2.44
C GLU A 357 21.32 0.28 -0.93
N PHE A 358 22.54 0.23 -0.42
CA PHE A 358 22.90 0.11 0.99
C PHE A 358 23.83 1.27 1.38
N HIS A 359 23.53 1.90 2.50
CA HIS A 359 24.40 2.94 3.05
C HIS A 359 25.59 2.31 3.78
N THR A 360 26.79 2.72 3.45
CA THR A 360 28.02 2.16 4.02
C THR A 360 29.02 3.25 4.37
N THR A 361 30.08 2.89 5.09
CA THR A 361 31.22 3.78 5.36
C THR A 361 31.97 4.19 4.09
N ARG A 362 31.82 3.48 2.97
CA ARG A 362 32.41 3.81 1.67
C ARG A 362 31.45 4.58 0.77
N GLY A 363 30.33 5.07 1.30
CA GLY A 363 29.26 5.69 0.56
C GLY A 363 28.11 4.74 0.31
N VAL A 364 27.23 5.10 -0.64
CA VAL A 364 26.15 4.22 -1.08
C VAL A 364 26.73 3.15 -2.01
N MET A 365 26.51 1.89 -1.67
CA MET A 365 26.93 0.73 -2.46
C MET A 365 25.72 -0.08 -2.88
N THR A 366 25.75 -0.65 -4.07
CA THR A 366 24.72 -1.57 -4.55
C THR A 366 24.92 -2.98 -3.97
N GLY A 367 23.86 -3.80 -3.97
CA GLY A 367 23.98 -5.18 -3.55
C GLY A 367 25.00 -5.98 -4.38
N LEU A 368 25.12 -5.67 -5.67
CA LEU A 368 26.17 -6.25 -6.54
C LEU A 368 27.58 -5.90 -6.01
N GLU A 369 27.83 -4.64 -5.66
CA GLU A 369 29.12 -4.22 -5.14
C GLU A 369 29.42 -4.89 -3.79
N LEU A 370 28.41 -5.02 -2.91
CA LEU A 370 28.56 -5.74 -1.64
C LEU A 370 28.86 -7.23 -1.86
N ARG A 371 28.13 -7.88 -2.75
CA ARG A 371 28.31 -9.30 -3.09
C ARG A 371 29.69 -9.61 -3.66
N LEU A 372 30.30 -8.67 -4.35
CA LEU A 372 31.64 -8.81 -4.91
C LEU A 372 32.77 -8.42 -3.94
N CYS A 373 32.46 -7.91 -2.75
CA CYS A 373 33.45 -7.65 -1.70
C CYS A 373 34.10 -8.97 -1.26
N LYS A 374 35.42 -8.92 -1.05
CA LYS A 374 36.19 -10.09 -0.56
C LYS A 374 36.29 -10.15 0.96
N GLU A 375 35.90 -9.09 1.64
CA GLU A 375 35.89 -8.99 3.08
C GLU A 375 34.53 -9.39 3.65
N ASN A 376 34.48 -9.77 4.94
CA ASN A 376 33.24 -10.00 5.65
C ASN A 376 32.39 -8.72 5.63
N LEU A 377 31.11 -8.85 5.38
CA LEU A 377 30.15 -7.76 5.40
C LEU A 377 29.71 -7.53 6.84
N LEU A 378 30.40 -6.63 7.53
CA LEU A 378 30.01 -6.21 8.87
C LEU A 378 28.87 -5.19 8.78
N HIS A 379 27.84 -5.38 9.59
CA HIS A 379 26.71 -4.47 9.65
C HIS A 379 26.43 -4.00 11.08
N ALA A 380 25.78 -2.84 11.18
CA ALA A 380 25.40 -2.23 12.44
C ALA A 380 24.04 -1.54 12.30
N ASN A 381 23.25 -1.52 13.37
CA ASN A 381 22.04 -0.72 13.43
C ASN A 381 22.36 0.78 13.35
N MET A 382 21.35 1.65 13.25
CA MET A 382 21.53 3.09 13.04
C MET A 382 22.40 3.75 14.12
N GLU A 383 22.26 3.36 15.37
CA GLU A 383 22.98 3.95 16.47
C GLU A 383 24.44 3.48 16.51
N GLN A 384 24.66 2.18 16.41
CA GLN A 384 26.01 1.61 16.33
C GLN A 384 26.76 2.14 15.09
N TYR A 385 26.07 2.26 13.96
CA TYR A 385 26.67 2.81 12.74
C TYR A 385 27.13 4.26 12.93
N ARG A 386 26.34 5.11 13.57
CA ARG A 386 26.74 6.49 13.88
C ARG A 386 27.99 6.56 14.76
N GLN A 387 28.11 5.68 15.73
CA GLN A 387 29.25 5.60 16.63
C GLN A 387 30.52 5.14 15.89
N LEU A 388 30.40 4.07 15.11
CA LEU A 388 31.54 3.33 14.57
C LEU A 388 31.99 3.84 13.21
N SER A 389 31.12 4.49 12.44
CA SER A 389 31.36 4.85 11.04
C SER A 389 32.63 5.64 10.81
N GLN A 390 32.97 6.60 11.69
CA GLN A 390 34.19 7.41 11.55
C GLN A 390 35.46 6.58 11.77
N ILE A 391 35.44 5.64 12.72
CA ILE A 391 36.58 4.77 13.03
C ILE A 391 36.79 3.77 11.90
N PHE A 392 35.70 3.11 11.44
CA PHE A 392 35.73 2.18 10.32
C PHE A 392 36.22 2.85 9.03
N LEU A 393 35.68 4.04 8.72
CA LEU A 393 36.09 4.83 7.55
C LEU A 393 37.57 5.19 7.60
N ALA A 394 38.07 5.69 8.75
CA ALA A 394 39.46 6.09 8.91
C ALA A 394 40.43 4.89 8.75
N GLN A 395 39.98 3.69 9.04
CA GLN A 395 40.76 2.45 8.87
C GLN A 395 40.54 1.78 7.52
N GLY A 396 39.69 2.38 6.65
CA GLY A 396 39.36 1.82 5.33
C GLY A 396 38.48 0.56 5.39
N LYS A 397 37.90 0.24 6.55
CA LYS A 397 37.03 -0.92 6.74
C LYS A 397 35.59 -0.63 6.31
N LEU A 398 34.91 -1.64 5.77
CA LEU A 398 33.52 -1.57 5.36
C LEU A 398 32.61 -1.83 6.58
N LEU A 399 31.67 -0.92 6.82
CA LEU A 399 30.56 -1.10 7.75
C LEU A 399 29.26 -0.72 7.05
N ILE A 400 28.25 -1.55 7.13
CA ILE A 400 26.95 -1.37 6.46
C ILE A 400 25.92 -0.91 7.49
N ASN A 401 25.17 0.12 7.15
CA ASN A 401 24.09 0.62 8.00
C ASN A 401 22.79 -0.17 7.74
N THR A 402 22.41 -1.03 8.66
CA THR A 402 21.16 -1.79 8.64
C THR A 402 20.03 -1.15 9.43
N GLY A 403 20.21 0.09 9.90
CA GLY A 403 19.13 0.85 10.55
C GLY A 403 17.99 1.29 9.60
N TYR A 404 18.13 1.06 8.30
CA TYR A 404 17.06 1.27 7.32
C TYR A 404 16.18 0.03 7.18
N VAL A 405 14.89 0.27 7.01
CA VAL A 405 13.87 -0.79 6.88
C VAL A 405 14.27 -1.81 5.80
N TYR A 406 14.16 -3.08 6.12
CA TYR A 406 14.48 -4.24 5.26
C TYR A 406 15.95 -4.43 4.90
N SER A 407 16.87 -3.59 5.39
CA SER A 407 18.27 -3.68 4.97
C SER A 407 19.00 -4.86 5.62
N GLU A 408 18.67 -5.20 6.85
CA GLU A 408 19.26 -6.33 7.58
C GLU A 408 18.79 -7.66 6.99
N GLU A 409 17.49 -7.80 6.80
CA GLU A 409 16.86 -9.00 6.24
C GLU A 409 17.38 -9.29 4.81
N LEU A 410 17.55 -8.24 4.00
CA LEU A 410 18.12 -8.37 2.66
C LEU A 410 19.59 -8.81 2.68
N LEU A 411 20.39 -8.33 3.64
CA LEU A 411 21.78 -8.78 3.80
C LEU A 411 21.86 -10.25 4.21
N TYR A 412 21.03 -10.69 5.16
CA TYR A 412 20.98 -12.11 5.54
C TYR A 412 20.49 -12.99 4.39
N LYS A 413 19.48 -12.55 3.65
CA LYS A 413 19.03 -13.26 2.45
C LYS A 413 20.13 -13.32 1.37
N MET A 414 20.94 -12.24 1.24
CA MET A 414 22.13 -12.24 0.37
C MET A 414 23.19 -13.25 0.82
N ALA A 415 23.42 -13.37 2.13
CA ALA A 415 24.32 -14.37 2.69
C ALA A 415 23.90 -15.80 2.34
N GLU A 416 22.61 -16.08 2.45
CA GLU A 416 22.02 -17.39 2.13
C GLU A 416 22.14 -17.74 0.64
N PHE A 417 21.77 -16.79 -0.25
CA PHE A 417 21.73 -17.03 -1.70
C PHE A 417 23.11 -17.06 -2.37
N PHE A 418 24.03 -16.21 -1.91
CA PHE A 418 25.32 -16.01 -2.61
C PHE A 418 26.54 -16.45 -1.79
N SER A 419 26.33 -17.09 -0.64
CA SER A 419 27.43 -17.56 0.25
C SER A 419 28.40 -16.42 0.66
N VAL A 420 27.86 -15.23 0.88
CA VAL A 420 28.59 -14.07 1.40
C VAL A 420 28.56 -14.14 2.91
N ASN A 421 29.67 -13.84 3.58
CA ASN A 421 29.69 -13.78 5.04
C ASN A 421 29.16 -12.45 5.53
N VAL A 422 28.05 -12.47 6.28
CA VAL A 422 27.38 -11.28 6.86
C VAL A 422 27.32 -11.47 8.38
N GLU A 423 27.87 -10.53 9.13
CA GLU A 423 27.95 -10.60 10.58
C GLU A 423 27.61 -9.23 11.20
N PRO A 424 26.91 -9.20 12.35
CA PRO A 424 26.78 -7.96 13.11
C PRO A 424 28.12 -7.59 13.72
N VAL A 425 28.40 -6.29 13.80
CA VAL A 425 29.60 -5.82 14.53
C VAL A 425 29.49 -6.22 16.00
N ASN A 426 30.51 -6.92 16.47
CA ASN A 426 30.62 -7.35 17.87
C ASN A 426 31.78 -6.64 18.61
N ALA A 427 31.97 -6.97 19.89
CA ALA A 427 32.99 -6.35 20.75
C ALA A 427 34.42 -6.64 20.24
N ASP A 428 34.69 -7.83 19.71
CA ASP A 428 36.02 -8.24 19.24
C ASP A 428 36.49 -7.39 18.06
N GLU A 429 35.57 -7.11 17.09
CA GLU A 429 35.89 -6.21 15.97
C GLU A 429 36.17 -4.78 16.41
N ILE A 430 35.53 -4.35 17.51
CA ILE A 430 35.78 -3.01 18.08
C ILE A 430 37.12 -2.97 18.79
N GLU A 431 37.45 -3.98 19.56
CA GLU A 431 38.76 -4.09 20.22
C GLU A 431 39.91 -4.10 19.20
N ASP A 432 39.76 -4.78 18.09
CA ASP A 432 40.73 -4.80 16.99
C ASP A 432 40.97 -3.41 16.34
N LEU A 433 40.01 -2.49 16.45
CA LEU A 433 40.12 -1.11 15.97
C LEU A 433 40.86 -0.20 16.98
N LEU A 434 40.86 -0.59 18.25
CA LEU A 434 41.40 0.18 19.38
C LEU A 434 42.72 -0.46 19.84
N LYS A 435 43.83 0.20 19.61
CA LYS A 435 45.15 -0.29 20.03
C LYS A 435 45.46 0.13 21.48
N ASP A 436 46.12 -0.74 22.19
CA ASP A 436 46.64 -0.41 23.52
C ASP A 436 47.69 0.71 23.43
N ILE A 437 47.76 1.51 24.49
CA ILE A 437 48.74 2.57 24.65
C ILE A 437 50.11 2.03 25.07
N SER A 438 51.16 2.81 24.89
CA SER A 438 52.48 2.47 25.36
C SER A 438 52.52 2.42 26.92
N LEU A 439 53.47 1.69 27.50
CA LEU A 439 53.64 1.66 28.95
C LEU A 439 53.87 3.06 29.53
N GLU A 440 54.61 3.91 28.85
CA GLU A 440 54.89 5.30 29.25
C GLU A 440 53.59 6.14 29.27
N ASP A 441 52.78 6.02 28.22
CA ASP A 441 51.47 6.70 28.15
C ASP A 441 50.51 6.16 29.19
N ALA A 442 50.58 4.85 29.50
CA ALA A 442 49.75 4.22 30.52
C ALA A 442 50.06 4.75 31.92
N GLU A 443 51.36 4.81 32.27
CA GLU A 443 51.80 5.39 33.53
C GLU A 443 51.42 6.87 33.67
N ALA A 444 51.56 7.65 32.61
CA ALA A 444 51.19 9.07 32.58
C ALA A 444 49.67 9.33 32.69
N SER A 445 48.83 8.37 32.31
CA SER A 445 47.37 8.53 32.29
C SER A 445 46.67 8.00 33.56
N VAL A 446 47.37 7.41 34.52
CA VAL A 446 46.75 6.79 35.72
C VAL A 446 45.89 7.78 36.50
N ASP A 447 46.46 8.91 36.92
CA ASP A 447 45.75 9.92 37.72
C ASP A 447 44.54 10.51 36.97
N PHE A 448 44.71 10.76 35.67
CA PHE A 448 43.61 11.21 34.82
C PHE A 448 42.47 10.19 34.74
N LEU A 449 42.77 8.91 34.53
CA LEU A 449 41.76 7.87 34.43
C LEU A 449 41.03 7.63 35.77
N GLU A 450 41.71 7.71 36.92
CA GLU A 450 41.07 7.63 38.22
C GLU A 450 40.09 8.78 38.45
N MET A 451 40.48 10.00 38.12
CA MET A 451 39.62 11.16 38.21
C MET A 451 38.44 11.04 37.25
N ALA A 452 38.67 10.68 35.97
CA ALA A 452 37.62 10.53 34.98
C ALA A 452 36.60 9.43 35.35
N LYS A 453 37.04 8.34 36.00
CA LYS A 453 36.14 7.30 36.57
C LYS A 453 35.21 7.88 37.63
N GLU A 454 35.72 8.67 38.57
CA GLU A 454 34.87 9.29 39.61
C GLU A 454 33.89 10.32 39.01
N VAL A 455 34.32 11.11 38.02
CA VAL A 455 33.48 12.10 37.34
C VAL A 455 32.35 11.45 36.56
N LEU A 456 32.59 10.33 35.88
CA LEU A 456 31.60 9.65 35.03
C LEU A 456 30.83 8.53 35.77
N LYS A 457 31.15 8.24 37.01
CA LYS A 457 30.41 7.26 37.83
C LYS A 457 28.92 7.55 37.97
N PRO A 458 28.45 8.81 38.15
CA PRO A 458 27.03 9.12 38.18
C PRO A 458 26.30 8.83 36.87
N TYR A 459 27.05 8.72 35.77
CA TYR A 459 26.52 8.46 34.42
C TYR A 459 26.63 6.97 34.01
N HIS A 460 27.07 6.09 34.95
CA HIS A 460 27.27 4.66 34.71
C HIS A 460 28.17 4.38 33.49
N CYS A 461 29.22 5.17 33.34
CA CYS A 461 30.14 5.10 32.21
C CYS A 461 31.55 4.75 32.72
N ALA A 462 32.07 3.62 32.28
CA ALA A 462 33.49 3.25 32.50
C ALA A 462 34.38 4.06 31.54
N VAL A 463 35.67 4.18 31.90
CA VAL A 463 36.64 4.91 31.07
C VAL A 463 37.88 4.08 30.83
N GLU A 464 38.36 4.14 29.57
CA GLU A 464 39.62 3.51 29.18
C GLU A 464 40.42 4.44 28.25
N MET A 465 41.75 4.26 28.25
CA MET A 465 42.67 4.96 27.37
C MET A 465 43.15 4.00 26.27
N LYS A 466 42.93 4.39 25.02
CA LYS A 466 43.33 3.60 23.83
C LYS A 466 43.99 4.50 22.77
N GLN A 467 44.56 3.89 21.74
CA GLN A 467 45.03 4.59 20.53
C GLN A 467 44.22 4.18 19.32
N PHE A 468 43.59 5.12 18.68
CA PHE A 468 42.82 4.84 17.46
C PHE A 468 42.86 5.99 16.44
N ILE A 469 42.47 5.72 15.24
CA ILE A 469 42.30 6.70 14.18
C ILE A 469 40.79 6.86 13.87
N PRO A 470 40.37 8.11 13.55
CA PRO A 470 41.17 9.28 13.25
C PRO A 470 41.68 10.02 14.51
N ALA A 471 42.90 10.60 14.45
CA ALA A 471 43.49 11.28 15.60
C ALA A 471 42.78 12.57 16.03
N ASN A 472 41.94 13.15 15.18
CA ASN A 472 41.10 14.31 15.51
C ASN A 472 39.85 13.94 16.33
N LEU A 473 39.52 12.66 16.48
CA LEU A 473 38.49 12.18 17.38
C LEU A 473 39.08 12.01 18.81
N PRO A 474 38.68 12.86 19.78
CA PRO A 474 39.31 12.85 21.12
C PRO A 474 38.84 11.69 21.96
N ALA A 475 37.61 11.27 21.81
CA ALA A 475 37.02 10.17 22.55
C ALA A 475 35.98 9.43 21.69
N PHE A 476 35.68 8.20 22.12
CA PHE A 476 34.70 7.34 21.49
C PHE A 476 33.87 6.67 22.59
N TYR A 477 32.55 6.78 22.50
CA TYR A 477 31.62 6.17 23.44
C TYR A 477 31.04 4.91 22.82
N TYR A 478 31.16 3.81 23.54
CA TYR A 478 30.64 2.53 23.13
C TYR A 478 29.70 1.96 24.20
N MET A 479 28.56 1.48 23.72
CA MET A 479 27.57 0.82 24.55
C MET A 479 27.15 -0.48 23.86
N ASN A 480 27.41 -1.61 24.55
CA ASN A 480 26.93 -2.91 24.08
C ASN A 480 25.42 -3.06 24.33
N GLU A 481 24.81 -4.09 23.76
CA GLU A 481 23.35 -4.32 23.87
C GLU A 481 22.90 -4.49 25.35
N ASN A 482 23.68 -5.13 26.17
CA ASN A 482 23.37 -5.33 27.61
C ASN A 482 23.38 -4.01 28.37
N ALA A 483 24.37 -3.15 28.12
CA ALA A 483 24.46 -1.82 28.73
C ALA A 483 23.27 -0.94 28.26
N ARG A 484 22.87 -1.06 27.02
CA ARG A 484 21.71 -0.37 26.48
C ARG A 484 20.40 -0.81 27.15
N LEU A 485 20.16 -2.11 27.20
CA LEU A 485 18.99 -2.67 27.89
C LEU A 485 18.90 -2.22 29.35
N TYR A 486 20.03 -2.18 30.03
CA TYR A 486 20.10 -1.68 31.41
C TYR A 486 19.74 -0.20 31.53
N GLN A 487 20.23 0.65 30.62
CA GLN A 487 19.87 2.08 30.59
C GLN A 487 18.39 2.31 30.24
N ASP A 488 17.82 1.56 29.31
CA ASP A 488 16.41 1.65 28.94
C ASP A 488 15.51 1.24 30.12
N ILE A 489 15.89 0.19 30.88
CA ILE A 489 15.19 -0.22 32.09
C ILE A 489 15.25 0.87 33.17
N GLN A 490 16.42 1.48 33.40
CA GLN A 490 16.55 2.58 34.35
C GLN A 490 15.70 3.80 33.97
N LYS A 491 15.65 4.14 32.68
CA LYS A 491 14.86 5.24 32.20
C LYS A 491 13.36 5.00 32.39
N MET A 492 12.86 3.78 32.12
CA MET A 492 11.48 3.39 32.41
C MET A 492 11.17 3.46 33.93
N GLN A 493 12.14 3.18 34.79
CA GLN A 493 11.99 3.31 36.25
C GLN A 493 11.88 4.78 36.71
N GLU A 494 12.61 5.69 36.07
CA GLU A 494 12.55 7.13 36.35
C GLU A 494 11.23 7.79 35.85
N ASP A 495 10.67 7.31 34.74
CA ASP A 495 9.43 7.83 34.13
C ASP A 495 8.14 7.31 34.83
N GLY A 496 8.23 6.38 35.80
CA GLY A 496 7.15 6.05 36.72
C GLY A 496 6.05 5.12 36.23
N ASP A 497 6.25 4.35 35.16
CA ASP A 497 5.29 3.36 34.65
C ASP A 497 5.30 2.07 35.51
N SER A 498 4.37 2.01 36.46
CA SER A 498 4.41 1.06 37.61
C SER A 498 3.94 -0.37 37.30
N ILE A 499 3.43 -0.69 36.12
CA ILE A 499 2.79 -2.00 35.85
C ILE A 499 3.80 -3.10 35.51
N PHE A 500 5.01 -2.75 35.06
CA PHE A 500 6.07 -3.70 34.69
C PHE A 500 7.28 -3.71 35.64
N MET A 501 7.28 -2.94 36.71
CA MET A 501 8.43 -2.72 37.60
C MET A 501 8.98 -4.01 38.23
N ASP A 502 8.12 -4.93 38.68
CA ASP A 502 8.54 -6.18 39.32
C ASP A 502 9.15 -7.19 38.31
N MET A 503 8.71 -7.17 37.08
CA MET A 503 9.30 -8.00 36.01
C MET A 503 10.65 -7.44 35.55
N LEU A 504 10.74 -6.14 35.37
CA LEU A 504 11.95 -5.45 34.90
C LEU A 504 13.07 -5.48 35.98
N SER A 505 12.73 -5.40 37.25
CA SER A 505 13.71 -5.50 38.35
C SER A 505 14.35 -6.89 38.46
N ASN A 506 13.61 -7.95 38.14
CA ASN A 506 14.15 -9.31 38.08
C ASN A 506 15.10 -9.51 36.89
N PHE A 507 14.77 -8.94 35.72
CA PHE A 507 15.66 -8.94 34.56
C PHE A 507 16.92 -8.09 34.77
N ALA A 508 16.80 -6.92 35.40
CA ALA A 508 17.95 -6.08 35.74
C ALA A 508 18.93 -6.76 36.71
N GLY A 509 18.44 -7.65 37.59
CA GLY A 509 19.28 -8.43 38.51
C GLY A 509 20.08 -9.56 37.85
N GLU A 510 19.69 -10.00 36.64
CA GLU A 510 20.42 -11.01 35.86
C GLU A 510 21.48 -10.39 34.93
N ILE A 511 21.37 -9.09 34.64
CA ILE A 511 22.34 -8.34 33.83
C ILE A 511 23.47 -7.93 34.76
N LYS A 512 24.63 -8.58 34.65
CA LYS A 512 25.81 -8.38 35.51
C LYS A 512 26.32 -6.93 35.48
N GLU A 513 27.01 -6.53 36.58
CA GLU A 513 27.73 -5.25 36.73
C GLU A 513 28.70 -4.91 35.57
N ASP A 514 29.06 -5.85 34.72
CA ASP A 514 29.92 -5.68 33.52
C ASP A 514 29.22 -5.02 32.32
N SER A 515 27.96 -4.63 32.46
CA SER A 515 27.17 -4.02 31.37
C SER A 515 27.19 -2.49 31.45
N GLN A 516 28.36 -1.90 31.60
CA GLN A 516 28.51 -0.44 31.54
C GLN A 516 28.88 0.03 30.13
N ALA A 517 28.43 1.24 29.79
CA ALA A 517 28.97 1.94 28.65
C ALA A 517 30.44 2.32 28.92
N ILE A 518 31.25 2.38 27.88
CA ILE A 518 32.68 2.69 27.98
C ILE A 518 32.98 3.93 27.14
N LEU A 519 33.66 4.91 27.76
CA LEU A 519 34.25 6.04 27.06
C LEU A 519 35.74 5.78 26.85
N TYR A 520 36.12 5.56 25.59
CA TYR A 520 37.52 5.39 25.21
C TYR A 520 38.12 6.75 24.86
N PHE A 521 39.14 7.20 25.61
CA PHE A 521 39.93 8.38 25.27
C PHE A 521 41.04 8.03 24.29
N ASN A 522 41.25 8.89 23.28
CA ASN A 522 42.21 8.65 22.21
C ASN A 522 43.58 9.30 22.52
N MET A 523 44.55 8.54 22.93
CA MET A 523 45.90 9.03 23.23
C MET A 523 46.62 9.57 21.95
N ARG A 524 46.11 9.34 20.75
CA ARG A 524 46.61 10.00 19.51
C ARG A 524 46.14 11.43 19.36
N ASN A 525 45.08 11.82 20.07
CA ASN A 525 44.53 13.16 19.96
C ASN A 525 45.42 14.17 20.73
N PRO A 526 45.82 15.30 20.09
CA PRO A 526 46.67 16.29 20.73
C PRO A 526 46.04 16.96 21.98
N ILE A 527 44.70 17.09 21.97
CA ILE A 527 43.99 17.68 23.11
C ILE A 527 43.98 16.69 24.31
N VAL A 528 43.71 15.42 24.07
CA VAL A 528 43.73 14.39 25.09
C VAL A 528 45.12 14.30 25.73
N LYS A 529 46.20 14.33 24.93
CA LYS A 529 47.57 14.38 25.45
C LYS A 529 47.80 15.56 26.39
N LYS A 530 47.29 16.74 26.04
CA LYS A 530 47.41 17.93 26.90
C LYS A 530 46.60 17.79 28.18
N ILE A 531 45.37 17.26 28.08
CA ILE A 531 44.47 17.05 29.21
C ILE A 531 45.14 16.11 30.23
N VAL A 532 45.72 15.00 29.77
CA VAL A 532 46.43 14.02 30.65
C VAL A 532 47.62 14.68 31.41
N MET A 533 48.23 15.72 30.87
CA MET A 533 49.35 16.44 31.49
C MET A 533 48.93 17.68 32.33
N THR A 534 47.63 17.92 32.46
CA THR A 534 47.07 19.06 33.22
C THR A 534 46.97 18.69 34.71
N GLU A 535 47.46 19.55 35.59
CA GLU A 535 47.40 19.35 37.03
C GLU A 535 46.18 19.98 37.73
N ASP A 536 45.45 20.88 37.06
CA ASP A 536 44.25 21.51 37.60
C ASP A 536 43.04 20.57 37.56
N VAL A 537 42.65 20.04 38.69
CA VAL A 537 41.57 19.06 38.85
C VAL A 537 40.23 19.60 38.34
N ARG A 538 39.93 20.89 38.51
CA ARG A 538 38.65 21.50 38.08
C ARG A 538 38.57 21.62 36.57
N GLU A 539 39.70 21.98 35.95
CA GLU A 539 39.77 22.00 34.46
C GLU A 539 39.60 20.61 33.89
N LEU A 540 40.19 19.60 34.52
CA LEU A 540 40.09 18.20 34.12
C LEU A 540 38.64 17.68 34.20
N GLU A 541 37.93 17.97 35.28
CA GLU A 541 36.52 17.59 35.44
C GLU A 541 35.66 18.20 34.32
N ASP A 542 35.81 19.51 34.07
CA ASP A 542 35.06 20.21 33.06
C ASP A 542 35.35 19.63 31.65
N MET A 543 36.59 19.32 31.32
CA MET A 543 37.00 18.76 30.03
C MET A 543 36.48 17.34 29.85
N VAL A 544 36.54 16.49 30.86
CA VAL A 544 36.01 15.12 30.81
C VAL A 544 34.50 15.14 30.52
N LEU A 545 33.74 15.97 31.25
CA LEU A 545 32.29 16.09 31.05
C LEU A 545 31.94 16.62 29.67
N ILE A 546 32.68 17.60 29.15
CA ILE A 546 32.44 18.13 27.80
C ILE A 546 32.75 17.08 26.73
N LEU A 547 33.87 16.35 26.86
CA LEU A 547 34.21 15.28 25.92
C LEU A 547 33.22 14.14 25.97
N TYR A 548 32.71 13.79 27.16
CA TYR A 548 31.65 12.80 27.32
C TYR A 548 30.39 13.22 26.55
N VAL A 549 29.84 14.42 26.82
CA VAL A 549 28.60 14.87 26.16
C VAL A 549 28.81 15.09 24.65
N GLN A 550 29.97 15.63 24.25
CA GLN A 550 30.31 15.77 22.83
C GLN A 550 30.29 14.40 22.11
N THR A 551 30.80 13.38 22.77
CA THR A 551 30.85 12.03 22.19
C THR A 551 29.46 11.41 22.08
N LEU A 552 28.59 11.64 23.10
CA LEU A 552 27.18 11.25 23.04
C LEU A 552 26.46 11.92 21.86
N LEU A 553 26.66 13.23 21.67
CA LEU A 553 26.05 13.98 20.56
C LEU A 553 26.52 13.48 19.17
N ILE A 554 27.84 13.25 19.04
CA ILE A 554 28.39 12.72 17.78
C ILE A 554 27.86 11.32 17.49
N GLY A 555 27.72 10.47 18.54
CA GLY A 555 27.14 9.13 18.42
C GLY A 555 25.63 9.10 18.21
N GLY A 556 24.95 10.27 18.35
CA GLY A 556 23.50 10.37 18.20
C GLY A 556 22.73 9.82 19.41
N PHE A 557 23.36 9.73 20.57
CA PHE A 557 22.70 9.34 21.82
C PHE A 557 21.79 10.46 22.34
N PRO A 558 20.61 10.15 22.84
CA PRO A 558 19.74 11.13 23.46
C PRO A 558 20.35 11.60 24.79
N LEU A 559 20.59 12.91 24.90
CA LEU A 559 21.05 13.51 26.14
C LEU A 559 19.93 13.55 27.19
N ARG A 560 20.26 13.25 28.43
CA ARG A 560 19.38 13.49 29.59
C ARG A 560 19.31 14.99 29.89
N ASN A 561 18.24 15.44 30.55
CA ASN A 561 18.06 16.85 30.88
C ASN A 561 19.23 17.41 31.75
N ASN A 562 19.75 16.62 32.66
CA ASN A 562 20.90 16.96 33.49
C ASN A 562 22.22 17.04 32.68
N GLU A 563 22.41 16.18 31.68
CA GLU A 563 23.59 16.21 30.80
C GLU A 563 23.59 17.45 29.89
N MET A 564 22.41 17.85 29.37
CA MET A 564 22.27 19.06 28.55
C MET A 564 22.54 20.33 29.36
N GLY A 565 21.99 20.42 30.58
CA GLY A 565 22.24 21.54 31.49
C GLY A 565 23.73 21.62 31.90
N MET A 566 24.33 20.51 32.28
CA MET A 566 25.73 20.40 32.61
C MET A 566 26.66 20.83 31.46
N MET A 567 26.40 20.38 30.24
CA MET A 567 27.19 20.78 29.08
C MET A 567 27.18 22.31 28.87
N ASN A 568 26.00 22.93 28.97
CA ASN A 568 25.89 24.37 28.84
C ASN A 568 26.68 25.12 29.91
N ASP A 569 26.54 24.71 31.17
CA ASP A 569 27.25 25.31 32.30
C ASP A 569 28.78 25.19 32.20
N LYS A 570 29.26 24.00 31.78
CA LYS A 570 30.69 23.75 31.60
C LYS A 570 31.29 24.49 30.40
N LEU A 571 30.58 24.58 29.29
CA LEU A 571 30.98 25.38 28.13
C LEU A 571 31.06 26.88 28.48
N LEU A 572 30.07 27.42 29.19
CA LEU A 572 30.10 28.80 29.66
C LEU A 572 31.29 29.06 30.60
N SER A 573 31.54 28.16 31.57
CA SER A 573 32.70 28.24 32.46
C SER A 573 34.04 28.28 31.71
N LEU A 574 34.21 27.44 30.69
CA LEU A 574 35.42 27.46 29.85
C LEU A 574 35.53 28.75 29.01
N MET A 575 34.41 29.27 28.47
CA MET A 575 34.40 30.53 27.73
C MET A 575 34.75 31.72 28.60
N GLU A 576 34.23 31.80 29.83
CA GLU A 576 34.58 32.84 30.83
C GLU A 576 36.07 32.83 31.09
N ARG A 577 36.64 31.68 31.41
CA ARG A 577 38.12 31.54 31.67
C ARG A 577 38.96 31.92 30.45
N ALA A 578 38.52 31.57 29.23
CA ALA A 578 39.26 31.93 28.02
C ALA A 578 39.19 33.42 27.70
N LEU A 579 38.18 34.15 28.23
CA LEU A 579 38.07 35.61 28.11
C LEU A 579 38.85 36.36 29.18
N ASP A 580 39.15 35.73 30.31
CA ASP A 580 39.91 36.31 31.44
C ASP A 580 41.43 36.10 31.29
N CYS A 581 41.89 35.32 30.30
CA CYS A 581 43.29 35.13 29.91
C CYS A 581 43.69 36.09 28.77
#